data_797fe0a08cd3f57b52269a57dda0d68d
#
_entry.id   797fe0a08cd3f57b52269a57dda0d68d
#
_cell.length_a   1.000
_cell.length_b   1.000
_cell.length_c   1.000
_cell.angle_alpha   90.00
_cell.angle_beta   90.00
_cell.angle_gamma   90.00
#
_symmetry.space_group_name_H-M   'P 1'
#
loop_
_entity.id
_entity.type
_entity.pdbx_description
1 polymer ?
#
loop_
_entity_poly.entity_id
_entity_poly.type
_entity_poly.pdbx_seq_one_letter_code
_entity_poly.pdbx_strand_id
1 'polypeptide(L)'
;LENFSEEEFDIGEIYKIKNIFLDNTKDKFKRKGTGKRCKTKSSSLQGRYIKSSIPRGKIRDFALDASIRAAAPYQLKKDDNSLMINIKKEHIRIKQREKRTGISILFAVDSSGSMGVKKRMEAVKGAVMSLLKNAYEKRDKVGMLSFRRNRAEELLPFTRSIDLARKKLEKLSTGGKTPLSEGLLKAYNIIKTEMKRNKEVIPVLILLSDGKAN
;
A
#
# COMPACT_ATOMS: atom_id res chain seq x y z
N LEU A 1 9.54 -24.80 -35.04
CA LEU A 1 9.43 -23.39 -34.63
C LEU A 1 7.97 -23.00 -34.78
N GLU A 2 7.16 -23.20 -33.72
CA GLU A 2 5.78 -22.72 -33.69
C GLU A 2 5.79 -21.21 -33.64
N ASN A 3 5.39 -20.56 -34.72
CA ASN A 3 5.10 -19.14 -34.76
C ASN A 3 3.83 -18.90 -33.93
N PHE A 4 3.98 -18.66 -32.62
CA PHE A 4 2.89 -18.12 -31.83
C PHE A 4 2.70 -16.66 -32.22
N SER A 5 1.62 -16.35 -32.93
CA SER A 5 1.18 -14.98 -33.16
C SER A 5 0.96 -14.29 -31.83
N GLU A 6 1.62 -13.18 -31.59
CA GLU A 6 1.36 -12.33 -30.44
C GLU A 6 0.09 -11.54 -30.73
N GLU A 7 -0.98 -11.82 -29.99
CA GLU A 7 -2.25 -11.09 -30.13
C GLU A 7 -2.32 -9.98 -29.08
N GLU A 8 -2.55 -8.77 -29.52
CA GLU A 8 -2.87 -7.62 -28.67
C GLU A 8 -4.40 -7.47 -28.57
N PHE A 9 -4.91 -7.27 -27.37
CA PHE A 9 -6.33 -7.12 -27.09
C PHE A 9 -6.62 -5.78 -26.47
N ASP A 10 -7.81 -5.23 -26.77
CA ASP A 10 -8.28 -4.01 -26.16
C ASP A 10 -8.62 -4.15 -24.67
N ILE A 11 -8.75 -3.03 -23.98
CA ILE A 11 -9.22 -2.99 -22.60
C ILE A 11 -10.73 -3.20 -22.63
N GLY A 12 -11.21 -4.27 -21.97
CA GLY A 12 -12.63 -4.54 -21.83
C GLY A 12 -13.35 -3.56 -20.88
N GLU A 13 -14.61 -3.85 -20.59
CA GLU A 13 -15.42 -3.00 -19.70
C GLU A 13 -14.79 -2.78 -18.32
N ILE A 14 -14.81 -1.54 -17.87
CA ILE A 14 -14.28 -1.15 -16.56
C ILE A 14 -15.37 -1.35 -15.51
N TYR A 15 -15.22 -2.38 -14.67
CA TYR A 15 -16.16 -2.66 -13.59
C TYR A 15 -15.95 -1.72 -12.39
N LYS A 16 -17.02 -1.21 -11.78
CA LYS A 16 -16.93 -0.54 -10.48
C LYS A 16 -16.66 -1.57 -9.39
N ILE A 17 -15.40 -1.71 -9.00
CA ILE A 17 -15.04 -2.55 -7.86
C ILE A 17 -15.45 -1.82 -6.59
N LYS A 18 -16.48 -2.35 -5.91
CA LYS A 18 -16.88 -1.89 -4.58
C LYS A 18 -15.82 -2.34 -3.58
N ASN A 19 -14.94 -1.42 -3.19
CA ASN A 19 -13.94 -1.54 -2.10
C ASN A 19 -13.07 -2.81 -2.14
N ILE A 20 -11.79 -2.63 -2.42
CA ILE A 20 -10.81 -3.65 -2.05
C ILE A 20 -10.85 -3.76 -0.53
N PHE A 21 -10.95 -4.98 0.02
CA PHE A 21 -11.08 -5.32 1.46
C PHE A 21 -10.05 -4.68 2.41
N LEU A 22 -9.09 -3.94 1.88
CA LEU A 22 -8.02 -3.25 2.61
C LEU A 22 -8.41 -1.83 3.07
N ASP A 23 -9.59 -1.34 2.71
CA ASP A 23 -10.07 -0.05 3.18
C ASP A 23 -10.37 -0.14 4.68
N ASN A 24 -9.74 0.76 5.47
CA ASN A 24 -9.86 0.86 6.92
C ASN A 24 -9.14 -0.19 7.79
N THR A 25 -8.28 -1.03 7.25
CA THR A 25 -7.41 -1.86 8.09
C THR A 25 -6.51 -0.98 8.94
N LYS A 26 -6.47 -1.26 10.27
CA LYS A 26 -5.55 -0.58 11.19
C LYS A 26 -4.21 -1.31 11.14
N ASP A 27 -3.20 -0.63 10.60
CA ASP A 27 -1.83 -1.13 10.69
C ASP A 27 -1.26 -0.86 12.08
N LYS A 28 -0.72 -1.89 12.73
CA LYS A 28 -0.12 -1.81 14.08
C LYS A 28 1.25 -1.12 14.07
N PHE A 29 1.91 -1.04 12.92
CA PHE A 29 3.23 -0.45 12.78
C PHE A 29 3.18 1.06 12.64
N LYS A 30 4.28 1.73 13.09
CA LYS A 30 4.47 3.17 12.88
C LYS A 30 5.02 3.41 11.47
N ARG A 31 4.40 4.31 10.70
CA ARG A 31 4.78 4.58 9.30
C ARG A 31 4.96 6.07 9.03
N LYS A 32 5.87 6.44 8.10
CA LYS A 32 6.07 7.82 7.64
C LYS A 32 5.38 8.12 6.31
N GLY A 33 5.01 7.10 5.54
CA GLY A 33 4.36 7.21 4.23
C GLY A 33 3.09 8.07 4.21
N THR A 34 2.68 8.55 3.04
CA THR A 34 1.45 9.33 2.81
C THR A 34 0.53 8.58 1.87
N GLY A 35 -0.78 8.59 2.13
CA GLY A 35 -1.80 7.94 1.31
C GLY A 35 -3.18 8.10 1.95
N LYS A 36 -4.19 7.41 1.40
CA LYS A 36 -5.56 7.54 1.89
C LYS A 36 -6.18 6.21 2.37
N ARG A 37 -5.50 5.06 2.17
CA ARG A 37 -6.09 3.75 2.38
C ARG A 37 -6.03 3.28 3.84
N CYS A 38 -4.87 3.06 4.38
CA CYS A 38 -4.70 2.44 5.70
C CYS A 38 -4.45 3.46 6.80
N LYS A 39 -5.10 3.31 7.96
CA LYS A 39 -4.81 4.08 9.16
C LYS A 39 -3.61 3.47 9.89
N THR A 40 -2.61 4.27 10.18
CA THR A 40 -1.39 3.83 10.84
C THR A 40 -0.94 4.82 11.91
N LYS A 41 -0.25 4.35 12.93
CA LYS A 41 0.39 5.22 13.91
C LYS A 41 1.50 6.02 13.23
N SER A 42 1.49 7.34 13.40
CA SER A 42 2.53 8.20 12.84
C SER A 42 3.80 8.11 13.67
N SER A 43 4.94 7.94 13.00
CA SER A 43 6.29 8.11 13.60
C SER A 43 6.82 9.54 13.47
N SER A 44 6.11 10.40 12.72
CA SER A 44 6.41 11.81 12.52
C SER A 44 5.48 12.69 13.34
N LEU A 45 5.78 13.99 13.43
CA LEU A 45 4.93 14.99 14.07
C LEU A 45 3.64 15.30 13.30
N GLN A 46 3.46 14.67 12.12
CA GLN A 46 2.30 14.83 11.27
C GLN A 46 1.19 13.83 11.64
N GLY A 47 -0.04 14.21 11.36
CA GLY A 47 -1.22 13.37 11.59
C GLY A 47 -2.12 13.89 12.70
N ARG A 48 -3.31 13.27 12.81
CA ARG A 48 -4.31 13.64 13.83
C ARG A 48 -3.85 13.15 15.21
N TYR A 49 -3.88 14.01 16.20
CA TYR A 49 -3.73 13.63 17.60
C TYR A 49 -4.94 12.81 18.05
N ILE A 50 -4.71 11.59 18.54
CA ILE A 50 -5.79 10.67 18.94
C ILE A 50 -5.82 10.50 20.44
N LYS A 51 -4.65 10.28 21.05
CA LYS A 51 -4.50 10.06 22.48
C LYS A 51 -3.10 10.43 22.95
N SER A 52 -2.97 10.63 24.24
CA SER A 52 -1.68 10.79 24.90
C SER A 52 -1.15 9.49 25.49
N SER A 53 0.14 9.43 25.75
CA SER A 53 0.80 8.34 26.47
C SER A 53 1.99 8.85 27.28
N ILE A 54 2.41 8.06 28.26
CA ILE A 54 3.64 8.29 29.02
C ILE A 54 4.84 8.13 28.06
N PRO A 55 5.81 9.06 28.08
CA PRO A 55 6.99 8.96 27.24
C PRO A 55 7.87 7.77 27.63
N ARG A 56 8.32 7.00 26.62
CA ARG A 56 9.32 5.94 26.79
C ARG A 56 10.60 6.37 26.07
N GLY A 57 11.41 7.21 26.69
CA GLY A 57 12.62 7.79 26.08
C GLY A 57 12.49 9.28 25.72
N LYS A 58 13.14 9.73 24.62
CA LYS A 58 13.16 11.15 24.24
C LYS A 58 11.77 11.71 23.94
N ILE A 59 11.44 12.84 24.57
CA ILE A 59 10.18 13.57 24.34
C ILE A 59 10.30 14.33 23.02
N ARG A 60 9.48 13.94 22.02
CA ARG A 60 9.49 14.56 20.69
C ARG A 60 8.22 15.31 20.34
N ASP A 61 7.07 14.93 20.90
CA ASP A 61 5.76 15.49 20.58
C ASP A 61 4.97 15.66 21.88
N PHE A 62 5.21 16.76 22.54
CA PHE A 62 4.66 17.07 23.86
C PHE A 62 3.15 17.32 23.79
N ALA A 63 2.39 16.68 24.69
CA ALA A 63 0.95 16.83 24.81
C ALA A 63 0.66 17.75 26.04
N LEU A 64 0.66 19.07 25.81
CA LEU A 64 0.48 20.04 26.89
C LEU A 64 -0.84 19.83 27.64
N ASP A 65 -1.94 19.69 26.91
CA ASP A 65 -3.29 19.44 27.44
C ASP A 65 -3.35 18.21 28.36
N ALA A 66 -2.78 17.12 27.92
CA ALA A 66 -2.76 15.87 28.69
C ALA A 66 -1.78 15.94 29.87
N SER A 67 -0.69 16.68 29.75
CA SER A 67 0.28 16.87 30.82
C SER A 67 -0.28 17.74 31.94
N ILE A 68 -0.98 18.84 31.61
CA ILE A 68 -1.70 19.68 32.58
C ILE A 68 -2.76 18.84 33.30
N ARG A 69 -3.56 18.06 32.54
CA ARG A 69 -4.58 17.17 33.13
C ARG A 69 -3.98 16.13 34.05
N ALA A 70 -2.81 15.58 33.71
CA ALA A 70 -2.11 14.63 34.58
C ALA A 70 -1.51 15.29 35.84
N ALA A 71 -1.16 16.58 35.76
CA ALA A 71 -0.64 17.34 36.90
C ALA A 71 -1.75 17.89 37.81
N ALA A 72 -2.97 18.08 37.31
CA ALA A 72 -4.07 18.73 38.01
C ALA A 72 -4.36 18.16 39.42
N PRO A 73 -4.42 16.85 39.67
CA PRO A 73 -4.68 16.29 41.00
C PRO A 73 -3.61 16.64 42.03
N TYR A 74 -2.42 17.00 41.58
CA TYR A 74 -1.27 17.28 42.44
C TYR A 74 -1.03 18.77 42.69
N GLN A 75 -1.93 19.64 42.18
CA GLN A 75 -1.85 21.12 42.37
C GLN A 75 -2.45 21.58 43.71
N LEU A 76 -3.18 20.74 44.41
CA LEU A 76 -3.92 21.06 45.67
C LEU A 76 -3.01 21.38 46.84
N LYS A 77 -1.71 21.06 46.80
CA LYS A 77 -0.72 21.37 47.82
C LYS A 77 0.20 22.50 47.36
N LYS A 78 -0.33 23.71 47.20
CA LYS A 78 0.46 24.89 46.81
C LYS A 78 0.95 25.66 48.03
N ASP A 79 2.25 25.93 48.07
CA ASP A 79 2.80 27.02 48.87
C ASP A 79 2.56 28.36 48.11
N ASP A 80 2.31 29.43 48.82
CA ASP A 80 1.88 30.76 48.29
C ASP A 80 2.80 31.38 47.22
N ASN A 81 4.02 30.85 47.03
CA ASN A 81 5.02 31.36 46.08
C ASN A 81 5.24 30.48 44.87
N SER A 82 4.35 29.56 44.54
CA SER A 82 4.53 28.59 43.47
C SER A 82 3.90 29.03 42.14
N LEU A 83 4.52 28.59 41.00
CA LEU A 83 3.97 28.74 39.67
C LEU A 83 2.51 28.32 39.61
N MET A 84 1.71 28.96 38.78
CA MET A 84 0.27 28.70 38.63
C MET A 84 -0.04 27.25 38.29
N ILE A 85 0.84 26.58 37.56
CA ILE A 85 0.77 25.15 37.23
C ILE A 85 2.17 24.53 37.36
N ASN A 86 2.33 23.52 38.21
CA ASN A 86 3.58 22.79 38.37
C ASN A 86 3.51 21.45 37.66
N ILE A 87 4.25 21.28 36.55
CA ILE A 87 4.31 20.04 35.76
C ILE A 87 5.63 19.32 36.05
N LYS A 88 5.60 18.25 36.83
CA LYS A 88 6.75 17.38 37.07
C LYS A 88 6.99 16.42 35.91
N LYS A 89 8.19 15.80 35.83
CA LYS A 89 8.55 14.84 34.78
C LYS A 89 7.56 13.66 34.66
N GLU A 90 7.00 13.18 35.74
CA GLU A 90 6.01 12.10 35.80
C GLU A 90 4.66 12.46 35.20
N HIS A 91 4.32 13.76 35.14
CA HIS A 91 3.10 14.29 34.54
C HIS A 91 3.22 14.44 33.03
N ILE A 92 4.44 14.37 32.47
CA ILE A 92 4.65 14.59 31.02
C ILE A 92 3.94 13.51 30.22
N ARG A 93 3.22 13.96 29.20
CA ARG A 93 2.53 13.12 28.20
C ARG A 93 2.98 13.51 26.82
N ILE A 94 3.02 12.52 25.92
CA ILE A 94 3.34 12.70 24.51
C ILE A 94 2.12 12.38 23.64
N LYS A 95 1.98 13.10 22.53
CA LYS A 95 0.90 12.88 21.58
C LYS A 95 1.12 11.58 20.83
N GLN A 96 0.08 10.77 20.71
CA GLN A 96 0.01 9.68 19.77
C GLN A 96 -0.82 10.14 18.58
N ARG A 97 -0.17 10.16 17.41
CA ARG A 97 -0.80 10.61 16.17
C ARG A 97 -1.11 9.43 15.26
N GLU A 98 -2.20 9.57 14.53
CA GLU A 98 -2.61 8.66 13.47
C GLU A 98 -2.64 9.41 12.15
N LYS A 99 -2.19 8.74 11.09
CA LYS A 99 -2.31 9.25 9.73
C LYS A 99 -2.75 8.12 8.80
N ARG A 100 -3.12 8.48 7.58
CA ARG A 100 -3.37 7.50 6.53
C ARG A 100 -2.11 7.30 5.67
N THR A 101 -1.87 6.07 5.26
CA THR A 101 -0.79 5.70 4.33
C THR A 101 -1.36 4.96 3.12
N GLY A 102 -0.64 5.00 2.00
CA GLY A 102 -0.91 4.18 0.82
C GLY A 102 -0.25 2.81 0.92
N ILE A 103 -0.60 1.93 0.00
CA ILE A 103 -0.02 0.61 -0.17
C ILE A 103 0.75 0.55 -1.49
N SER A 104 1.55 -0.50 -1.69
CA SER A 104 2.19 -0.80 -2.98
C SER A 104 1.61 -2.09 -3.53
N ILE A 105 0.84 -1.98 -4.61
CA ILE A 105 0.12 -3.09 -5.24
C ILE A 105 0.95 -3.58 -6.42
N LEU A 106 1.34 -4.84 -6.41
CA LEU A 106 1.95 -5.52 -7.55
C LEU A 106 0.89 -6.38 -8.24
N PHE A 107 0.58 -6.07 -9.48
CA PHE A 107 -0.27 -6.91 -10.33
C PHE A 107 0.61 -7.96 -11.02
N ALA A 108 0.36 -9.23 -10.77
CA ALA A 108 0.95 -10.35 -11.48
C ALA A 108 -0.09 -10.92 -12.44
N VAL A 109 0.10 -10.65 -13.72
CA VAL A 109 -0.87 -10.99 -14.78
C VAL A 109 -0.36 -12.17 -15.56
N ASP A 110 -1.14 -13.26 -15.57
CA ASP A 110 -0.94 -14.36 -16.48
C ASP A 110 -1.28 -13.92 -17.90
N SER A 111 -0.32 -14.07 -18.80
CA SER A 111 -0.49 -13.78 -20.21
C SER A 111 -0.19 -15.01 -21.09
N SER A 112 -0.44 -16.20 -20.54
CA SER A 112 -0.29 -17.47 -21.25
C SER A 112 -1.31 -17.65 -22.38
N GLY A 113 -1.11 -18.68 -23.21
CA GLY A 113 -1.99 -18.98 -24.35
C GLY A 113 -3.42 -19.34 -23.95
N SER A 114 -3.65 -19.89 -22.74
CA SER A 114 -4.99 -20.12 -22.21
C SER A 114 -5.78 -18.82 -21.98
N MET A 115 -5.07 -17.71 -21.77
CA MET A 115 -5.62 -16.35 -21.68
C MET A 115 -5.88 -15.71 -23.05
N GLY A 116 -5.41 -16.32 -24.16
CA GLY A 116 -5.57 -15.84 -25.53
C GLY A 116 -7.00 -15.87 -26.07
N VAL A 117 -7.99 -16.34 -25.28
CA VAL A 117 -9.39 -16.10 -25.61
C VAL A 117 -9.69 -14.64 -25.38
N LYS A 118 -9.94 -13.88 -26.48
CA LYS A 118 -10.14 -12.44 -26.50
C LYS A 118 -10.96 -11.91 -25.32
N LYS A 119 -12.12 -12.49 -25.06
CA LYS A 119 -13.00 -12.10 -23.93
C LYS A 119 -12.35 -12.21 -22.54
N ARG A 120 -11.48 -13.22 -22.32
CA ARG A 120 -10.80 -13.36 -21.01
C ARG A 120 -9.77 -12.27 -20.81
N MET A 121 -8.92 -12.03 -21.79
CA MET A 121 -7.87 -10.98 -21.67
C MET A 121 -8.49 -9.58 -21.56
N GLU A 122 -9.54 -9.29 -22.32
CA GLU A 122 -10.29 -8.05 -22.19
C GLU A 122 -10.87 -7.88 -20.78
N ALA A 123 -11.49 -8.93 -20.23
CA ALA A 123 -12.02 -8.89 -18.86
C ALA A 123 -10.92 -8.66 -17.80
N VAL A 124 -9.76 -9.34 -17.95
CA VAL A 124 -8.61 -9.14 -17.06
C VAL A 124 -8.06 -7.73 -17.17
N LYS A 125 -7.86 -7.21 -18.40
CA LYS A 125 -7.42 -5.83 -18.61
C LYS A 125 -8.42 -4.83 -18.03
N GLY A 126 -9.72 -5.06 -18.18
CA GLY A 126 -10.79 -4.24 -17.58
C GLY A 126 -10.74 -4.27 -16.04
N ALA A 127 -10.57 -5.44 -15.43
CA ALA A 127 -10.43 -5.58 -13.98
C ALA A 127 -9.19 -4.88 -13.44
N VAL A 128 -8.02 -5.08 -14.10
CA VAL A 128 -6.78 -4.37 -13.72
C VAL A 128 -6.97 -2.86 -13.84
N MET A 129 -7.60 -2.37 -14.90
CA MET A 129 -7.84 -0.93 -15.09
C MET A 129 -8.74 -0.35 -13.99
N SER A 130 -9.77 -1.09 -13.56
CA SER A 130 -10.63 -0.69 -12.44
C SER A 130 -9.85 -0.59 -11.13
N LEU A 131 -8.97 -1.57 -10.87
CA LEU A 131 -8.10 -1.58 -9.69
C LEU A 131 -7.05 -0.45 -9.74
N LEU A 132 -6.48 -0.15 -10.90
CA LEU A 132 -5.56 0.96 -11.11
C LEU A 132 -6.22 2.30 -10.82
N LYS A 133 -7.47 2.52 -11.28
CA LYS A 133 -8.24 3.73 -10.98
C LYS A 133 -8.46 3.89 -9.49
N ASN A 134 -8.87 2.82 -8.80
CA ASN A 134 -9.04 2.83 -7.35
C ASN A 134 -7.71 3.11 -6.60
N ALA A 135 -6.62 2.48 -7.04
CA ALA A 135 -5.30 2.71 -6.46
C ALA A 135 -4.85 4.18 -6.61
N TYR A 136 -5.12 4.79 -7.75
CA TYR A 136 -4.82 6.21 -8.00
C TYR A 136 -5.60 7.12 -7.04
N GLU A 137 -6.91 6.92 -6.89
CA GLU A 137 -7.76 7.70 -5.97
C GLU A 137 -7.27 7.60 -4.52
N LYS A 138 -6.74 6.44 -4.13
CA LYS A 138 -6.20 6.17 -2.79
C LYS A 138 -4.73 6.58 -2.63
N ARG A 139 -4.08 7.05 -3.71
CA ARG A 139 -2.65 7.42 -3.76
C ARG A 139 -1.71 6.26 -3.43
N ASP A 140 -2.07 5.06 -3.89
CA ASP A 140 -1.24 3.88 -3.80
C ASP A 140 -0.16 3.89 -4.88
N LYS A 141 0.89 3.08 -4.70
CA LYS A 141 1.82 2.77 -5.78
C LYS A 141 1.36 1.49 -6.48
N VAL A 142 1.56 1.43 -7.77
CA VAL A 142 1.24 0.26 -8.59
C VAL A 142 2.47 -0.21 -9.35
N GLY A 143 2.66 -1.50 -9.40
CA GLY A 143 3.63 -2.19 -10.24
C GLY A 143 2.95 -3.28 -11.05
N MET A 144 3.57 -3.72 -12.12
CA MET A 144 3.01 -4.72 -13.03
C MET A 144 4.07 -5.73 -13.44
N LEU A 145 3.71 -6.99 -13.33
CA LEU A 145 4.48 -8.15 -13.75
C LEU A 145 3.60 -8.98 -14.68
N SER A 146 4.16 -9.44 -15.78
CA SER A 146 3.55 -10.46 -16.64
C SER A 146 4.38 -11.72 -16.62
N PHE A 147 3.74 -12.87 -16.70
CA PHE A 147 4.42 -14.14 -16.86
C PHE A 147 3.77 -14.95 -17.98
N ARG A 148 4.63 -15.44 -18.90
CA ARG A 148 4.24 -16.23 -20.07
C ARG A 148 5.38 -17.10 -20.58
N ARG A 149 5.08 -18.15 -21.31
CA ARG A 149 6.07 -19.12 -21.83
C ARG A 149 6.91 -19.70 -20.69
N ASN A 150 8.17 -19.30 -20.55
CA ASN A 150 9.10 -19.73 -19.50
C ASN A 150 9.73 -18.53 -18.79
N ARG A 151 9.11 -17.34 -18.84
CA ARG A 151 9.69 -16.11 -18.27
C ARG A 151 8.64 -15.29 -17.58
N ALA A 152 9.09 -14.61 -16.50
CA ALA A 152 8.36 -13.55 -15.84
C ALA A 152 9.08 -12.22 -16.08
N GLU A 153 8.35 -11.22 -16.55
CA GLU A 153 8.90 -9.91 -16.90
C GLU A 153 8.21 -8.80 -16.09
N GLU A 154 9.01 -7.89 -15.54
CA GLU A 154 8.49 -6.68 -14.91
C GLU A 154 8.14 -5.66 -15.99
N LEU A 155 6.84 -5.49 -16.25
CA LEU A 155 6.34 -4.54 -17.25
C LEU A 155 6.36 -3.10 -16.74
N LEU A 156 6.15 -2.92 -15.43
CA LEU A 156 6.08 -1.61 -14.81
C LEU A 156 6.63 -1.67 -13.39
N PRO A 157 7.71 -0.95 -13.08
CA PRO A 157 8.18 -0.78 -11.72
C PRO A 157 7.17 0.05 -10.89
N PHE A 158 7.25 -0.05 -9.56
CA PHE A 158 6.32 0.66 -8.69
C PHE A 158 6.27 2.17 -8.97
N THR A 159 5.12 2.64 -9.43
CA THR A 159 4.84 4.04 -9.77
C THR A 159 3.48 4.49 -9.23
N ARG A 160 3.23 5.80 -9.25
CA ARG A 160 1.91 6.39 -9.00
C ARG A 160 1.24 6.89 -10.29
N SER A 161 1.88 6.73 -11.44
CA SER A 161 1.33 7.15 -12.72
C SER A 161 0.38 6.09 -13.26
N ILE A 162 -0.90 6.44 -13.32
CA ILE A 162 -1.92 5.59 -13.93
C ILE A 162 -1.76 5.49 -15.45
N ASP A 163 -1.28 6.57 -16.09
CA ASP A 163 -1.14 6.63 -17.55
C ASP A 163 -0.05 5.66 -18.02
N LEU A 164 1.08 5.55 -17.27
CA LEU A 164 2.12 4.57 -17.56
C LEU A 164 1.60 3.15 -17.36
N ALA A 165 0.82 2.90 -16.30
CA ALA A 165 0.24 1.60 -16.03
C ALA A 165 -0.74 1.19 -17.14
N ARG A 166 -1.60 2.12 -17.57
CA ARG A 166 -2.54 1.94 -18.66
C ARG A 166 -1.83 1.59 -19.97
N LYS A 167 -0.84 2.38 -20.40
CA LYS A 167 -0.06 2.16 -21.63
C LYS A 167 0.62 0.78 -21.62
N LYS A 168 1.13 0.32 -20.47
CA LYS A 168 1.75 -0.99 -20.35
C LYS A 168 0.73 -2.12 -20.40
N LEU A 169 -0.46 -1.91 -19.83
CA LEU A 169 -1.56 -2.85 -19.86
C LEU A 169 -2.13 -3.04 -21.29
N GLU A 170 -2.24 -1.95 -22.04
CA GLU A 170 -2.69 -1.97 -23.44
C GLU A 170 -1.78 -2.86 -24.30
N LYS A 171 -0.46 -2.73 -24.12
CA LYS A 171 0.57 -3.48 -24.86
C LYS A 171 0.79 -4.91 -24.35
N LEU A 172 -0.02 -5.39 -23.41
CA LEU A 172 0.11 -6.74 -22.89
C LEU A 172 -0.37 -7.74 -23.95
N SER A 173 0.55 -8.52 -24.47
CA SER A 173 0.28 -9.61 -25.44
C SER A 173 0.18 -10.95 -24.74
N THR A 174 -0.53 -11.92 -25.33
CA THR A 174 -0.73 -13.27 -24.82
C THR A 174 0.01 -14.31 -25.63
N GLY A 175 0.29 -15.47 -25.03
CA GLY A 175 0.85 -16.62 -25.72
C GLY A 175 1.76 -17.51 -24.86
N GLY A 176 1.78 -18.80 -25.15
CA GLY A 176 2.64 -19.81 -24.53
C GLY A 176 2.10 -20.41 -23.24
N LYS A 177 2.97 -21.08 -22.48
CA LYS A 177 2.67 -21.77 -21.22
C LYS A 177 2.56 -20.79 -20.04
N THR A 178 2.03 -21.28 -18.91
CA THR A 178 1.85 -20.52 -17.66
C THR A 178 2.95 -20.85 -16.65
N PRO A 179 4.07 -20.13 -16.59
CA PRO A 179 5.14 -20.37 -15.61
C PRO A 179 4.78 -19.69 -14.27
N LEU A 180 3.80 -20.22 -13.55
CA LEU A 180 3.30 -19.62 -12.31
C LEU A 180 4.38 -19.52 -11.24
N SER A 181 5.22 -20.54 -11.09
CA SER A 181 6.33 -20.57 -10.12
C SER A 181 7.33 -19.43 -10.37
N GLU A 182 7.73 -19.23 -11.62
CA GLU A 182 8.60 -18.15 -12.06
C GLU A 182 7.95 -16.77 -11.80
N GLY A 183 6.67 -16.65 -12.12
CA GLY A 183 5.88 -15.44 -11.86
C GLY A 183 5.86 -15.07 -10.39
N LEU A 184 5.60 -16.03 -9.50
CA LEU A 184 5.57 -15.80 -8.05
C LEU A 184 6.96 -15.50 -7.48
N LEU A 185 8.01 -16.20 -7.93
CA LEU A 185 9.37 -15.93 -7.50
C LEU A 185 9.82 -14.53 -7.91
N LYS A 186 9.53 -14.11 -9.13
CA LYS A 186 9.82 -12.75 -9.62
C LYS A 186 9.04 -11.71 -8.83
N ALA A 187 7.75 -11.93 -8.58
CA ALA A 187 6.91 -11.06 -7.76
C ALA A 187 7.47 -10.88 -6.36
N TYR A 188 7.88 -11.98 -5.72
CA TYR A 188 8.53 -11.95 -4.41
C TYR A 188 9.79 -11.07 -4.41
N ASN A 189 10.67 -11.22 -5.41
CA ASN A 189 11.91 -10.46 -5.53
C ASN A 189 11.64 -8.97 -5.75
N ILE A 190 10.65 -8.61 -6.57
CA ILE A 190 10.24 -7.21 -6.80
C ILE A 190 9.72 -6.58 -5.49
N ILE A 191 8.83 -7.29 -4.78
CA ILE A 191 8.28 -6.84 -3.50
C ILE A 191 9.39 -6.69 -2.46
N LYS A 192 10.28 -7.67 -2.35
CA LYS A 192 11.42 -7.66 -1.42
C LYS A 192 12.34 -6.46 -1.69
N THR A 193 12.57 -6.13 -2.95
CA THR A 193 13.36 -4.96 -3.34
C THR A 193 12.67 -3.65 -2.95
N GLU A 194 11.38 -3.52 -3.17
CA GLU A 194 10.61 -2.34 -2.74
C GLU A 194 10.59 -2.21 -1.22
N MET A 195 10.46 -3.30 -0.48
CA MET A 195 10.53 -3.30 1.00
C MET A 195 11.92 -2.90 1.52
N LYS A 196 13.00 -3.24 0.81
CA LYS A 196 14.36 -2.78 1.15
C LYS A 196 14.52 -1.28 0.92
N ARG A 197 13.98 -0.75 -0.19
CA ARG A 197 14.00 0.69 -0.50
C ARG A 197 13.16 1.50 0.47
N ASN A 198 12.01 0.98 0.84
CA ASN A 198 11.08 1.62 1.74
C ASN A 198 10.55 0.63 2.78
N LYS A 199 11.19 0.58 3.95
CA LYS A 199 10.84 -0.31 5.08
C LYS A 199 9.41 -0.10 5.60
N GLU A 200 8.76 0.98 5.21
CA GLU A 200 7.43 1.36 5.68
C GLU A 200 6.31 1.04 4.67
N VAL A 201 6.65 0.40 3.56
CA VAL A 201 5.68 0.00 2.55
C VAL A 201 4.79 -1.13 3.06
N ILE A 202 3.53 -1.10 2.65
CA ILE A 202 2.60 -2.22 2.82
C ILE A 202 2.43 -2.84 1.43
N PRO A 203 3.13 -3.95 1.13
CA PRO A 203 3.04 -4.59 -0.16
C PRO A 203 1.79 -5.44 -0.25
N VAL A 204 1.18 -5.46 -1.42
CA VAL A 204 0.04 -6.33 -1.77
C VAL A 204 0.32 -6.93 -3.14
N LEU A 205 0.22 -8.24 -3.26
CA LEU A 205 0.27 -8.95 -4.53
C LEU A 205 -1.15 -9.30 -4.97
N ILE A 206 -1.52 -8.94 -6.20
CA ILE A 206 -2.76 -9.36 -6.84
C ILE A 206 -2.40 -10.24 -8.01
N LEU A 207 -2.71 -11.53 -7.88
CA LEU A 207 -2.49 -12.52 -8.92
C LEU A 207 -3.75 -12.66 -9.77
N LEU A 208 -3.59 -12.54 -11.08
CA LEU A 208 -4.64 -12.70 -12.08
C LEU A 208 -4.24 -13.84 -13.02
N SER A 209 -4.86 -14.99 -12.84
CA SER A 209 -4.62 -16.22 -13.61
C SER A 209 -5.93 -16.98 -13.79
N ASP A 210 -6.04 -17.78 -14.82
CA ASP A 210 -7.17 -18.69 -15.02
C ASP A 210 -7.08 -20.00 -14.20
N GLY A 211 -6.03 -20.11 -13.38
CA GLY A 211 -5.81 -21.27 -12.49
C GLY A 211 -5.22 -22.50 -13.18
N LYS A 212 -4.89 -22.43 -14.47
CA LYS A 212 -4.21 -23.50 -15.19
C LYS A 212 -2.70 -23.30 -15.10
N ALA A 213 -2.06 -23.92 -14.14
CA ALA A 213 -0.61 -23.98 -14.04
C ALA A 213 -0.08 -25.21 -14.76
N ASN A 214 0.99 -25.05 -15.54
CA ASN A 214 1.75 -26.13 -16.16
C ASN A 214 3.09 -26.30 -15.44
#